data_45d922c3527727e89db7a25ad8956b73
#
_entry.id   45d922c3527727e89db7a25ad8956b73
#
_cell.length_a   1.000
_cell.length_b   1.000
_cell.length_c   1.000
_cell.angle_alpha   90.00
_cell.angle_beta   90.00
_cell.angle_gamma   90.00
#
_symmetry.space_group_name_H-M   'P 1'
#
loop_
_entity.id
_entity.type
_entity.pdbx_description
1 polymer ?
#
loop_
_entity_poly.entity_id
_entity_poly.type
_entity_poly.pdbx_seq_one_letter_code
_entity_poly.pdbx_strand_id
1 'polypeptide(L)'
;CSARRDGDEWVISGEKWFTSNGANADFLIVMAITNPDAPLMERASMFLVDRDTPGVEIVRNVHTIGTSLQENYNTSGGGGHAYIRYNDVRIPRENLLGEEGAGFVGSQTRLSGGRVHHAMRAVGTCTKALDMMCERALSRKSKGQLLSELQMVQQDIADSYIELTQFRLHVLYTAWLIDKTQAYSREIRKHIASIKIT
;
A
#
# COMPACT_ATOMS: atom_id res chain seq x y z
N CYS A 1 -3.00 -4.22 -18.08
CA CYS A 1 -2.67 -5.63 -18.09
C CYS A 1 -3.95 -6.42 -18.25
N SER A 2 -4.02 -7.32 -19.23
CA SER A 2 -5.18 -8.15 -19.56
C SER A 2 -4.79 -9.62 -19.52
N ALA A 3 -5.79 -10.49 -19.35
CA ALA A 3 -5.63 -11.91 -19.47
C ALA A 3 -6.77 -12.49 -20.32
N ARG A 4 -6.47 -13.40 -21.22
CA ARG A 4 -7.43 -14.11 -22.04
C ARG A 4 -7.24 -15.60 -21.93
N ARG A 5 -8.32 -16.37 -22.08
CA ARG A 5 -8.23 -17.83 -22.18
C ARG A 5 -7.74 -18.26 -23.57
N ASP A 6 -6.91 -19.29 -23.56
CA ASP A 6 -6.44 -19.95 -24.78
C ASP A 6 -6.34 -21.46 -24.50
N GLY A 7 -7.42 -22.20 -24.76
CA GLY A 7 -7.56 -23.59 -24.36
C GLY A 7 -7.52 -23.79 -22.86
N ASP A 8 -6.58 -24.61 -22.40
CA ASP A 8 -6.36 -24.87 -20.95
C ASP A 8 -5.35 -23.94 -20.31
N GLU A 9 -5.05 -22.82 -20.96
CA GLU A 9 -4.11 -21.82 -20.46
C GLU A 9 -4.74 -20.44 -20.37
N TRP A 10 -4.09 -19.57 -19.58
CA TRP A 10 -4.27 -18.13 -19.61
C TRP A 10 -3.07 -17.48 -20.29
N VAL A 11 -3.33 -16.45 -21.08
CA VAL A 11 -2.30 -15.61 -21.71
C VAL A 11 -2.41 -14.21 -21.14
N ILE A 12 -1.36 -13.78 -20.44
CA ILE A 12 -1.31 -12.47 -19.76
C ILE A 12 -0.41 -11.52 -20.54
N SER A 13 -0.93 -10.31 -20.84
CA SER A 13 -0.19 -9.30 -21.59
C SER A 13 -0.38 -7.91 -20.98
N GLY A 14 0.69 -7.09 -20.97
CA GLY A 14 0.69 -5.71 -20.48
C GLY A 14 1.79 -5.44 -19.48
N GLU A 15 1.58 -4.42 -18.65
CA GLU A 15 2.63 -3.90 -17.77
C GLU A 15 2.09 -3.67 -16.35
N LYS A 16 2.99 -3.76 -15.36
CA LYS A 16 2.74 -3.41 -13.96
C LYS A 16 3.85 -2.52 -13.42
N TRP A 17 3.46 -1.44 -12.76
CA TRP A 17 4.36 -0.54 -12.06
C TRP A 17 4.21 -0.71 -10.54
N PHE A 18 5.28 -0.37 -9.82
CA PHE A 18 5.34 -0.43 -8.36
C PHE A 18 4.99 -1.81 -7.79
N THR A 19 5.43 -2.87 -8.46
CA THR A 19 5.28 -4.23 -7.94
C THR A 19 6.25 -4.44 -6.79
N SER A 20 5.75 -4.28 -5.56
CA SER A 20 6.57 -4.35 -4.34
C SER A 20 7.24 -5.71 -4.23
N ASN A 21 8.56 -5.68 -4.02
CA ASN A 21 9.44 -6.84 -3.94
C ASN A 21 9.47 -7.72 -5.21
N GLY A 22 8.90 -7.26 -6.32
CA GLY A 22 8.78 -8.07 -7.54
C GLY A 22 10.11 -8.53 -8.14
N ALA A 23 11.20 -7.78 -7.92
CA ALA A 23 12.53 -8.17 -8.38
C ALA A 23 13.14 -9.35 -7.59
N ASN A 24 12.69 -9.60 -6.36
CA ASN A 24 13.21 -10.63 -5.47
C ASN A 24 12.19 -11.75 -5.17
N ALA A 25 10.98 -11.65 -5.74
CA ALA A 25 9.93 -12.63 -5.52
C ALA A 25 10.16 -13.88 -6.35
N ASP A 26 9.84 -15.05 -5.82
CA ASP A 26 9.86 -16.32 -6.56
C ASP A 26 8.62 -16.45 -7.45
N PHE A 27 7.51 -15.88 -7.03
CA PHE A 27 6.27 -15.80 -7.79
C PHE A 27 5.57 -14.45 -7.63
N LEU A 28 4.69 -14.12 -8.56
CA LEU A 28 3.94 -12.88 -8.63
C LEU A 28 2.44 -13.18 -8.54
N ILE A 29 1.72 -12.37 -7.77
CA ILE A 29 0.26 -12.34 -7.83
C ILE A 29 -0.14 -11.23 -8.80
N VAL A 30 -0.59 -11.61 -9.98
CA VAL A 30 -0.88 -10.69 -11.08
C VAL A 30 -2.38 -10.45 -11.20
N MET A 31 -2.84 -9.23 -10.99
CA MET A 31 -4.21 -8.84 -11.32
C MET A 31 -4.27 -8.38 -12.76
N ALA A 32 -5.14 -8.99 -13.55
CA ALA A 32 -5.36 -8.65 -14.96
C ALA A 32 -6.84 -8.58 -15.29
N ILE A 33 -7.21 -7.76 -16.28
CA ILE A 33 -8.58 -7.66 -16.78
C ILE A 33 -8.88 -8.91 -17.63
N THR A 34 -9.89 -9.66 -17.21
CA THR A 34 -10.37 -10.85 -17.94
C THR A 34 -11.66 -10.56 -18.72
N ASN A 35 -12.50 -9.65 -18.21
CA ASN A 35 -13.73 -9.23 -18.90
C ASN A 35 -13.90 -7.71 -18.80
N PRO A 36 -13.52 -6.95 -19.83
CA PRO A 36 -13.66 -5.47 -19.83
C PRO A 36 -15.12 -4.99 -19.82
N ASP A 37 -16.06 -5.80 -20.27
CA ASP A 37 -17.48 -5.45 -20.39
C ASP A 37 -18.28 -5.75 -19.12
N ALA A 38 -17.71 -6.51 -18.18
CA ALA A 38 -18.33 -6.79 -16.89
C ALA A 38 -18.45 -5.54 -16.01
N PRO A 39 -19.28 -5.55 -14.95
CA PRO A 39 -19.28 -4.51 -13.93
C PRO A 39 -17.90 -4.27 -13.36
N LEU A 40 -17.56 -3.03 -12.97
CA LEU A 40 -16.22 -2.61 -12.58
C LEU A 40 -15.54 -3.53 -11.55
N MET A 41 -16.31 -4.08 -10.61
CA MET A 41 -15.81 -4.95 -9.55
C MET A 41 -15.53 -6.40 -10.00
N GLU A 42 -16.00 -6.78 -11.20
CA GLU A 42 -15.97 -8.14 -11.74
C GLU A 42 -15.07 -8.25 -12.99
N ARG A 43 -14.38 -7.17 -13.36
CA ARG A 43 -13.55 -7.13 -14.57
C ARG A 43 -12.23 -7.87 -14.44
N ALA A 44 -11.71 -7.96 -13.23
CA ALA A 44 -10.35 -8.42 -12.97
C ALA A 44 -10.32 -9.76 -12.26
N SER A 45 -9.35 -10.56 -12.64
CA SER A 45 -8.98 -11.82 -11.99
C SER A 45 -7.55 -11.73 -11.45
N MET A 46 -7.18 -12.61 -10.52
CA MET A 46 -5.82 -12.73 -10.00
C MET A 46 -5.21 -14.06 -10.43
N PHE A 47 -3.92 -14.04 -10.73
CA PHE A 47 -3.17 -15.19 -11.22
C PHE A 47 -1.88 -15.37 -10.44
N LEU A 48 -1.49 -16.62 -10.21
CA LEU A 48 -0.17 -16.97 -9.72
C LEU A 48 0.75 -17.18 -10.92
N VAL A 49 1.82 -16.41 -10.99
CA VAL A 49 2.78 -16.44 -12.10
C VAL A 49 4.17 -16.61 -11.51
N ASP A 50 4.84 -17.70 -11.83
CA ASP A 50 6.23 -17.89 -11.44
C ASP A 50 7.09 -16.82 -12.11
N ARG A 51 8.06 -16.31 -11.36
CA ARG A 51 8.93 -15.23 -11.84
C ARG A 51 9.63 -15.57 -13.16
N ASP A 52 10.08 -16.82 -13.27
CA ASP A 52 10.88 -17.29 -14.41
C ASP A 52 10.02 -17.81 -15.57
N THR A 53 8.68 -17.59 -15.52
CA THR A 53 7.79 -17.94 -16.62
C THR A 53 8.18 -17.17 -17.88
N PRO A 54 8.33 -17.85 -19.04
CA PRO A 54 8.65 -17.18 -20.30
C PRO A 54 7.69 -16.02 -20.59
N GLY A 55 8.25 -14.87 -20.96
CA GLY A 55 7.51 -13.62 -21.22
C GLY A 55 7.40 -12.68 -20.01
N VAL A 56 7.76 -13.11 -18.79
CA VAL A 56 7.91 -12.22 -17.65
C VAL A 56 9.25 -11.48 -17.76
N GLU A 57 9.19 -10.16 -17.86
CA GLU A 57 10.37 -9.30 -17.95
C GLU A 57 10.38 -8.32 -16.77
N ILE A 58 11.35 -8.46 -15.86
CA ILE A 58 11.60 -7.46 -14.80
C ILE A 58 12.49 -6.40 -15.40
N VAL A 59 11.89 -5.27 -15.81
CA VAL A 59 12.59 -4.22 -16.57
C VAL A 59 13.56 -3.45 -15.68
N ARG A 60 13.12 -3.02 -14.49
CA ARG A 60 13.91 -2.27 -13.51
C ARG A 60 13.13 -2.07 -12.22
N ASN A 61 13.80 -1.65 -11.17
CA ASN A 61 13.12 -1.05 -10.01
C ASN A 61 12.72 0.40 -10.30
N VAL A 62 11.59 0.81 -9.74
CA VAL A 62 11.05 2.19 -9.81
C VAL A 62 11.54 2.96 -8.60
N HIS A 63 12.08 4.14 -8.81
CA HIS A 63 12.49 5.03 -7.73
C HIS A 63 11.27 5.61 -7.01
N THR A 64 11.35 5.69 -5.70
CA THR A 64 10.36 6.32 -4.82
C THR A 64 11.04 7.30 -3.88
N ILE A 65 10.29 8.13 -3.17
CA ILE A 65 10.84 9.13 -2.24
C ILE A 65 11.79 8.50 -1.18
N GLY A 66 11.51 7.26 -0.78
CA GLY A 66 12.33 6.53 0.21
C GLY A 66 13.49 5.73 -0.38
N THR A 67 13.68 5.72 -1.70
CA THR A 67 14.76 4.98 -2.35
C THR A 67 15.92 5.90 -2.67
N SER A 68 17.14 5.53 -2.24
CA SER A 68 18.34 6.24 -2.67
C SER A 68 18.57 6.06 -4.18
N LEU A 69 19.15 7.06 -4.82
CA LEU A 69 19.56 7.01 -6.24
C LEU A 69 20.75 6.05 -6.48
N GLN A 70 21.20 5.29 -5.46
CA GLN A 70 22.30 4.34 -5.60
C GLN A 70 21.87 3.19 -6.51
N GLU A 71 22.67 2.95 -7.55
CA GLU A 71 22.49 1.87 -8.54
C GLU A 71 22.42 0.46 -7.92
N ASN A 72 22.86 0.29 -6.68
CA ASN A 72 22.94 -0.97 -5.95
C ASN A 72 21.71 -1.28 -5.07
N TYR A 73 20.59 -0.56 -5.22
CA TYR A 73 19.37 -0.83 -4.46
C TYR A 73 18.82 -2.26 -4.69
N ASN A 74 19.20 -2.87 -5.83
CA ASN A 74 18.82 -4.24 -6.20
C ASN A 74 19.57 -5.32 -5.43
N THR A 75 20.72 -5.01 -4.79
CA THR A 75 21.63 -6.02 -4.24
C THR A 75 21.61 -6.12 -2.71
N SER A 76 20.97 -5.20 -2.01
CA SER A 76 21.05 -5.10 -0.54
C SER A 76 19.81 -5.60 0.22
N GLY A 77 18.99 -6.47 -0.37
CA GLY A 77 17.86 -7.12 0.35
C GLY A 77 16.71 -6.18 0.74
N GLY A 78 16.75 -4.91 0.38
CA GLY A 78 15.67 -3.97 0.57
C GLY A 78 14.65 -4.11 -0.58
N GLY A 79 13.41 -4.53 -0.28
CA GLY A 79 12.35 -4.70 -1.26
C GLY A 79 12.07 -3.43 -2.05
N GLY A 80 12.49 -3.39 -3.31
CA GLY A 80 12.17 -2.34 -4.25
C GLY A 80 10.75 -2.47 -4.81
N HIS A 81 10.41 -1.61 -5.76
CA HIS A 81 9.15 -1.68 -6.50
C HIS A 81 9.48 -1.90 -7.97
N ALA A 82 9.25 -3.10 -8.49
CA ALA A 82 9.60 -3.43 -9.85
C ALA A 82 8.59 -2.88 -10.87
N TYR A 83 9.12 -2.47 -12.03
CA TYR A 83 8.37 -2.34 -13.26
C TYR A 83 8.51 -3.65 -14.04
N ILE A 84 7.39 -4.30 -14.34
CA ILE A 84 7.34 -5.61 -14.94
C ILE A 84 6.48 -5.56 -16.21
N ARG A 85 6.98 -6.18 -17.29
CA ARG A 85 6.22 -6.47 -18.52
C ARG A 85 5.85 -7.93 -18.58
N TYR A 86 4.67 -8.18 -19.09
CA TYR A 86 4.13 -9.50 -19.39
C TYR A 86 3.91 -9.58 -20.90
N ASN A 87 4.78 -10.31 -21.58
CA ASN A 87 4.78 -10.47 -23.04
C ASN A 87 4.17 -11.81 -23.39
N ASP A 88 2.83 -11.86 -23.50
CA ASP A 88 2.05 -13.07 -23.76
C ASP A 88 2.43 -14.24 -22.85
N VAL A 89 2.52 -13.97 -21.55
CA VAL A 89 2.89 -14.94 -20.53
C VAL A 89 1.81 -16.02 -20.46
N ARG A 90 2.19 -17.27 -20.72
CA ARG A 90 1.31 -18.43 -20.69
C ARG A 90 1.42 -19.15 -19.36
N ILE A 91 0.28 -19.38 -18.71
CA ILE A 91 0.19 -20.09 -17.44
C ILE A 91 -0.96 -21.09 -17.48
N PRO A 92 -0.87 -22.20 -16.74
CA PRO A 92 -1.95 -23.18 -16.61
C PRO A 92 -3.24 -22.56 -16.08
N ARG A 93 -4.38 -23.15 -16.42
CA ARG A 93 -5.70 -22.69 -15.99
C ARG A 93 -5.84 -22.65 -14.46
N GLU A 94 -5.27 -23.62 -13.77
CA GLU A 94 -5.29 -23.77 -12.31
C GLU A 94 -4.53 -22.66 -11.57
N ASN A 95 -3.71 -21.89 -12.26
CA ASN A 95 -3.02 -20.73 -11.68
C ASN A 95 -3.94 -19.52 -11.46
N LEU A 96 -5.23 -19.63 -11.81
CA LEU A 96 -6.24 -18.65 -11.42
C LEU A 96 -6.45 -18.70 -9.89
N LEU A 97 -6.20 -17.58 -9.21
CA LEU A 97 -6.38 -17.46 -7.77
C LEU A 97 -7.82 -17.08 -7.44
N GLY A 98 -8.59 -18.05 -6.98
CA GLY A 98 -10.02 -17.91 -6.71
C GLY A 98 -10.87 -18.06 -7.98
N GLU A 99 -11.89 -17.23 -8.14
CA GLU A 99 -12.81 -17.28 -9.28
C GLU A 99 -12.49 -16.19 -10.30
N GLU A 100 -12.83 -16.44 -11.55
CA GLU A 100 -12.74 -15.44 -12.61
C GLU A 100 -13.65 -14.23 -12.28
N GLY A 101 -13.11 -13.03 -12.43
CA GLY A 101 -13.81 -11.78 -12.08
C GLY A 101 -13.76 -11.41 -10.60
N ALA A 102 -13.30 -12.30 -9.71
CA ALA A 102 -13.26 -12.05 -8.28
C ALA A 102 -11.98 -11.34 -7.79
N GLY A 103 -11.08 -10.97 -8.68
CA GLY A 103 -9.76 -10.43 -8.32
C GLY A 103 -9.82 -9.16 -7.48
N PHE A 104 -10.74 -8.23 -7.80
CA PHE A 104 -10.89 -7.01 -7.02
C PHE A 104 -11.38 -7.31 -5.59
N VAL A 105 -12.40 -8.15 -5.44
CA VAL A 105 -12.96 -8.52 -4.14
C VAL A 105 -11.92 -9.26 -3.29
N GLY A 106 -11.20 -10.21 -3.90
CA GLY A 106 -10.11 -10.94 -3.24
C GLY A 106 -9.00 -10.00 -2.74
N SER A 107 -8.62 -8.99 -3.52
CA SER A 107 -7.62 -8.01 -3.12
C SER A 107 -8.05 -7.17 -1.91
N GLN A 108 -9.34 -6.86 -1.76
CA GLN A 108 -9.84 -6.06 -0.63
C GLN A 108 -9.68 -6.77 0.70
N THR A 109 -9.74 -8.09 0.75
CA THR A 109 -9.51 -8.87 1.97
C THR A 109 -8.12 -8.60 2.55
N ARG A 110 -7.09 -8.59 1.71
CA ARG A 110 -5.71 -8.26 2.11
C ARG A 110 -5.53 -6.78 2.45
N LEU A 111 -6.12 -5.88 1.63
CA LEU A 111 -5.91 -4.44 1.78
C LEU A 111 -6.57 -3.86 3.03
N SER A 112 -7.61 -4.49 3.57
CA SER A 112 -8.32 -4.00 4.75
C SER A 112 -7.42 -3.93 5.98
N GLY A 113 -6.68 -4.98 6.30
CA GLY A 113 -5.69 -5.00 7.38
C GLY A 113 -4.54 -4.02 7.15
N GLY A 114 -4.08 -3.91 5.91
CA GLY A 114 -3.03 -2.97 5.52
C GLY A 114 -3.38 -1.51 5.79
N ARG A 115 -4.65 -1.12 5.64
CA ARG A 115 -5.10 0.27 5.91
C ARG A 115 -4.96 0.65 7.38
N VAL A 116 -5.36 -0.25 8.30
CA VAL A 116 -5.20 -0.05 9.75
C VAL A 116 -3.72 0.04 10.13
N HIS A 117 -2.90 -0.86 9.57
CA HIS A 117 -1.45 -0.85 9.79
C HIS A 117 -0.80 0.47 9.31
N HIS A 118 -1.16 0.96 8.13
CA HIS A 118 -0.65 2.25 7.63
C HIS A 118 -1.07 3.43 8.51
N ALA A 119 -2.32 3.46 8.96
CA ALA A 119 -2.79 4.50 9.88
C ALA A 119 -2.01 4.47 11.22
N MET A 120 -1.79 3.29 11.81
CA MET A 120 -1.01 3.17 13.04
C MET A 120 0.46 3.57 12.85
N ARG A 121 1.07 3.26 11.70
CA ARG A 121 2.41 3.76 11.36
C ARG A 121 2.47 5.27 11.27
N ALA A 122 1.45 5.90 10.68
CA ALA A 122 1.34 7.36 10.61
C ALA A 122 1.27 7.96 12.03
N VAL A 123 0.48 7.39 12.95
CA VAL A 123 0.46 7.81 14.36
C VAL A 123 1.87 7.80 14.97
N GLY A 124 2.63 6.71 14.79
CA GLY A 124 4.00 6.62 15.31
C GLY A 124 4.93 7.68 14.71
N THR A 125 4.85 7.90 13.39
CA THR A 125 5.65 8.92 12.70
C THR A 125 5.30 10.33 13.18
N CYS A 126 4.01 10.66 13.30
CA CYS A 126 3.55 11.96 13.78
C CYS A 126 3.91 12.19 15.24
N THR A 127 3.84 11.16 16.11
CA THR A 127 4.30 11.25 17.50
C THR A 127 5.77 11.67 17.55
N LYS A 128 6.63 10.98 16.77
CA LYS A 128 8.04 11.32 16.70
C LYS A 128 8.29 12.74 16.16
N ALA A 129 7.54 13.14 15.14
CA ALA A 129 7.64 14.49 14.57
C ALA A 129 7.24 15.57 15.59
N LEU A 130 6.19 15.34 16.38
CA LEU A 130 5.74 16.24 17.44
C LEU A 130 6.80 16.39 18.54
N ASP A 131 7.42 15.28 18.98
CA ASP A 131 8.52 15.32 19.94
C ASP A 131 9.69 16.17 19.41
N MET A 132 10.10 15.94 18.16
CA MET A 132 11.16 16.70 17.50
C MET A 132 10.80 18.18 17.33
N MET A 133 9.53 18.52 17.08
CA MET A 133 9.03 19.88 17.01
C MET A 133 9.14 20.58 18.36
N CYS A 134 8.77 19.90 19.45
CA CYS A 134 8.93 20.43 20.82
C CYS A 134 10.40 20.66 21.18
N GLU A 135 11.27 19.66 20.93
CA GLU A 135 12.72 19.78 21.16
C GLU A 135 13.31 20.97 20.37
N ARG A 136 12.89 21.12 19.12
CA ARG A 136 13.34 22.23 18.26
C ARG A 136 12.85 23.57 18.78
N ALA A 137 11.60 23.67 19.22
CA ALA A 137 11.04 24.90 19.75
C ALA A 137 11.76 25.36 21.03
N LEU A 138 12.18 24.42 21.88
CA LEU A 138 12.91 24.68 23.11
C LEU A 138 14.41 24.99 22.90
N SER A 139 14.98 24.61 21.76
CA SER A 139 16.42 24.77 21.48
C SER A 139 16.75 25.91 20.52
N ARG A 140 15.86 26.26 19.60
CA ARG A 140 16.12 27.25 18.55
C ARG A 140 15.69 28.66 18.95
N LYS A 141 16.63 29.61 18.83
CA LYS A 141 16.35 31.04 18.92
C LYS A 141 16.15 31.69 17.55
N SER A 142 15.20 32.58 17.44
CA SER A 142 14.96 33.45 16.29
C SER A 142 14.72 34.87 16.78
N LYS A 143 15.38 35.88 16.22
CA LYS A 143 15.25 37.29 16.62
C LYS A 143 15.43 37.52 18.12
N GLY A 144 16.33 36.76 18.76
CA GLY A 144 16.70 36.92 20.16
C GLY A 144 15.87 36.11 21.17
N GLN A 145 14.77 35.47 20.76
CA GLN A 145 13.90 34.66 21.63
C GLN A 145 13.78 33.22 21.17
N LEU A 146 13.40 32.32 22.07
CA LEU A 146 13.13 30.90 21.71
C LEU A 146 11.88 30.79 20.84
N LEU A 147 11.84 29.81 19.96
CA LEU A 147 10.63 29.51 19.16
C LEU A 147 9.46 29.16 20.09
N SER A 148 9.71 28.49 21.20
CA SER A 148 8.70 28.15 22.23
C SER A 148 8.02 29.34 22.90
N GLU A 149 8.62 30.53 22.81
CA GLU A 149 8.04 31.77 23.35
C GLU A 149 7.06 32.45 22.37
N LEU A 150 7.00 31.97 21.14
CA LEU A 150 6.11 32.48 20.08
C LEU A 150 4.73 31.82 20.18
N GLN A 151 3.67 32.62 20.35
CA GLN A 151 2.30 32.12 20.48
C GLN A 151 1.85 31.24 19.28
N MET A 152 2.23 31.61 18.05
CA MET A 152 1.90 30.79 16.87
C MET A 152 2.54 29.41 16.94
N VAL A 153 3.79 29.30 17.42
CA VAL A 153 4.47 28.00 17.57
C VAL A 153 3.80 27.18 18.68
N GLN A 154 3.39 27.83 19.77
CA GLN A 154 2.64 27.18 20.85
C GLN A 154 1.30 26.64 20.35
N GLN A 155 0.59 27.43 19.53
CA GLN A 155 -0.67 27.01 18.91
C GLN A 155 -0.45 25.82 17.97
N ASP A 156 0.54 25.89 17.08
CA ASP A 156 0.83 24.78 16.14
C ASP A 156 1.14 23.47 16.89
N ILE A 157 1.87 23.54 18.02
CA ILE A 157 2.15 22.38 18.87
C ILE A 157 0.88 21.85 19.52
N ALA A 158 0.04 22.74 20.07
CA ALA A 158 -1.20 22.36 20.73
C ALA A 158 -2.19 21.70 19.74
N ASP A 159 -2.39 22.30 18.58
CA ASP A 159 -3.27 21.79 17.53
C ASP A 159 -2.77 20.43 17.02
N SER A 160 -1.46 20.31 16.76
CA SER A 160 -0.84 19.04 16.35
C SER A 160 -1.04 17.93 17.39
N TYR A 161 -0.91 18.25 18.68
CA TYR A 161 -1.14 17.28 19.76
C TYR A 161 -2.60 16.84 19.82
N ILE A 162 -3.55 17.77 19.67
CA ILE A 162 -4.99 17.50 19.69
C ILE A 162 -5.35 16.59 18.50
N GLU A 163 -4.96 16.95 17.29
CA GLU A 163 -5.23 16.18 16.07
C GLU A 163 -4.63 14.77 16.15
N LEU A 164 -3.37 14.66 16.56
CA LEU A 164 -2.69 13.38 16.72
C LEU A 164 -3.39 12.48 17.76
N THR A 165 -3.83 13.06 18.87
CA THR A 165 -4.55 12.33 19.92
C THR A 165 -5.89 11.81 19.39
N GLN A 166 -6.66 12.64 18.69
CA GLN A 166 -7.92 12.25 18.06
C GLN A 166 -7.71 11.16 17.01
N PHE A 167 -6.71 11.31 16.15
CA PHE A 167 -6.37 10.31 15.15
C PHE A 167 -5.99 8.97 15.78
N ARG A 168 -5.13 8.97 16.78
CA ARG A 168 -4.75 7.77 17.52
C ARG A 168 -5.96 7.05 18.11
N LEU A 169 -6.86 7.79 18.79
CA LEU A 169 -8.08 7.23 19.36
C LEU A 169 -9.00 6.63 18.30
N HIS A 170 -9.12 7.30 17.14
CA HIS A 170 -9.92 6.80 16.02
C HIS A 170 -9.35 5.50 15.44
N VAL A 171 -8.02 5.39 15.31
CA VAL A 171 -7.36 4.15 14.85
C VAL A 171 -7.58 3.01 15.86
N LEU A 172 -7.39 3.28 17.16
CA LEU A 172 -7.63 2.28 18.21
C LEU A 172 -9.10 1.83 18.28
N TYR A 173 -10.04 2.77 18.15
CA TYR A 173 -11.46 2.46 18.09
C TYR A 173 -11.81 1.59 16.90
N THR A 174 -11.24 1.89 15.73
CA THR A 174 -11.43 1.08 14.52
C THR A 174 -10.89 -0.33 14.70
N ALA A 175 -9.72 -0.50 15.29
CA ALA A 175 -9.14 -1.80 15.59
C ALA A 175 -10.02 -2.58 16.57
N TRP A 176 -10.50 -1.94 17.62
CA TRP A 176 -11.42 -2.55 18.58
C TRP A 176 -12.74 -3.01 17.94
N LEU A 177 -13.32 -2.21 17.02
CA LEU A 177 -14.51 -2.60 16.28
C LEU A 177 -14.28 -3.85 15.43
N ILE A 178 -13.13 -3.96 14.79
CA ILE A 178 -12.75 -5.13 13.99
C ILE A 178 -12.69 -6.37 14.87
N ASP A 179 -12.02 -6.30 16.00
CA ASP A 179 -11.87 -7.41 16.94
C ASP A 179 -13.22 -7.86 17.52
N LYS A 180 -14.06 -6.89 17.89
CA LYS A 180 -15.36 -7.17 18.51
C LYS A 180 -16.36 -7.81 17.56
N THR A 181 -16.38 -7.42 16.30
CA THR A 181 -17.43 -7.87 15.37
C THR A 181 -17.06 -9.08 14.55
N GLN A 182 -15.77 -9.43 14.47
CA GLN A 182 -15.21 -10.53 13.67
C GLN A 182 -15.72 -10.60 12.21
N ALA A 183 -16.35 -9.53 11.74
CA ALA A 183 -16.92 -9.43 10.40
C ALA A 183 -16.63 -8.06 9.78
N TYR A 184 -16.24 -8.05 8.52
CA TYR A 184 -16.05 -6.82 7.74
C TYR A 184 -17.40 -6.23 7.29
N SER A 185 -18.21 -5.73 8.24
CA SER A 185 -19.48 -5.06 7.97
C SER A 185 -19.27 -3.78 7.16
N ARG A 186 -20.37 -3.25 6.58
CA ARG A 186 -20.35 -1.94 5.89
C ARG A 186 -19.86 -0.81 6.79
N GLU A 187 -20.20 -0.88 8.09
CA GLU A 187 -19.80 0.10 9.10
C GLU A 187 -18.29 0.06 9.34
N ILE A 188 -17.71 -1.11 9.57
CA ILE A 188 -16.26 -1.28 9.75
C ILE A 188 -15.50 -0.77 8.52
N ARG A 189 -15.99 -1.07 7.31
CA ARG A 189 -15.36 -0.56 6.08
C ARG A 189 -15.34 0.96 6.01
N LYS A 190 -16.37 1.66 6.54
CA LYS A 190 -16.37 3.13 6.64
C LYS A 190 -15.30 3.61 7.60
N HIS A 191 -15.17 2.99 8.79
CA HIS A 191 -14.11 3.34 9.75
C HIS A 191 -12.71 3.10 9.19
N ILE A 192 -12.48 1.95 8.55
CA ILE A 192 -11.20 1.65 7.89
C ILE A 192 -10.88 2.66 6.77
N ALA A 193 -11.88 3.13 6.04
CA ALA A 193 -11.69 4.16 5.03
C ALA A 193 -11.37 5.52 5.66
N SER A 194 -12.09 5.92 6.72
CA SER A 194 -11.89 7.21 7.37
C SER A 194 -10.49 7.36 8.00
N ILE A 195 -10.00 6.34 8.71
CA ILE A 195 -8.65 6.40 9.30
C ILE A 195 -7.51 6.46 8.27
N LYS A 196 -7.79 6.14 7.01
CA LYS A 196 -6.81 6.29 5.93
C LYS A 196 -6.80 7.71 5.34
N ILE A 197 -7.90 8.44 5.50
CA ILE A 197 -8.08 9.78 4.92
C ILE A 197 -7.64 10.86 5.90
N THR A 198 -7.79 10.60 7.20
CA THR A 198 -7.32 11.48 8.28
C THR A 198 -5.82 11.50 8.37
#